data_c60d3b4ea077c8c5c0673dcf3f46cf01
#
_entry.id   c60d3b4ea077c8c5c0673dcf3f46cf01
#
_cell.length_a   1.000
_cell.length_b   1.000
_cell.length_c   1.000
_cell.angle_alpha   90.00
_cell.angle_beta   90.00
_cell.angle_gamma   90.00
#
_symmetry.space_group_name_H-M   'P 1'
#
loop_
_entity.id
_entity.type
_entity.pdbx_description
1 polymer ?
#
loop_
_entity_poly.entity_id
_entity_poly.type
_entity_poly.pdbx_seq_one_letter_code
_entity_poly.pdbx_strand_id
1 'polypeptide(L)'
;ILTDYVRQRGWHLVQTYVDDGYSGTNFQRPGFQSMIQDIEAKRINCVITKDLSRLGRNYLDCGLYLEVFFPEHGVRYISVNDGVDTLNKSAMDITPFRNILNEMYAADVSMKVKSALRARFNSGLYVSTSPPYGYLKDPADHNHLIIDEKAAPVVKLIFQMALDGAGIAKI
;
A
#
# COMPACT_ATOMS: atom_id res chain seq x y z
N ILE A 1 10.48 1.02 -24.37
CA ILE A 1 10.62 2.15 -23.41
C ILE A 1 11.94 2.03 -22.65
N LEU A 2 12.17 1.01 -21.80
CA LEU A 2 13.43 0.91 -21.02
C LEU A 2 14.64 0.69 -21.93
N THR A 3 14.53 -0.14 -22.95
CA THR A 3 15.58 -0.39 -23.93
C THR A 3 15.96 0.90 -24.70
N ASP A 4 14.97 1.72 -25.05
CA ASP A 4 15.21 3.00 -25.72
C ASP A 4 15.84 4.02 -24.78
N TYR A 5 15.43 4.01 -23.51
CA TYR A 5 16.04 4.83 -22.46
C TYR A 5 17.53 4.53 -22.28
N VAL A 6 17.92 3.25 -22.26
CA VAL A 6 19.31 2.79 -22.19
C VAL A 6 20.08 3.21 -23.45
N ARG A 7 19.51 2.96 -24.64
CA ARG A 7 20.13 3.28 -25.94
C ARG A 7 20.39 4.78 -26.10
N GLN A 8 19.43 5.63 -25.75
CA GLN A 8 19.58 7.09 -25.84
C GLN A 8 20.69 7.65 -24.98
N ARG A 9 21.08 6.93 -23.89
CA ARG A 9 22.19 7.29 -23.02
C ARG A 9 23.51 6.67 -23.40
N GLY A 10 23.56 5.88 -24.46
CA GLY A 10 24.76 5.19 -24.91
C GLY A 10 25.24 4.11 -23.93
N TRP A 11 24.33 3.58 -23.07
CA TRP A 11 24.68 2.54 -22.11
C TRP A 11 24.58 1.16 -22.71
N HIS A 12 25.39 0.24 -22.20
CA HIS A 12 25.34 -1.16 -22.58
C HIS A 12 24.26 -1.91 -21.81
N LEU A 13 23.29 -2.48 -22.53
CA LEU A 13 22.28 -3.35 -21.92
C LEU A 13 22.86 -4.75 -21.76
N VAL A 14 23.11 -5.16 -20.52
CA VAL A 14 23.64 -6.49 -20.19
C VAL A 14 22.52 -7.54 -20.28
N GLN A 15 21.41 -7.30 -19.56
CA GLN A 15 20.32 -8.27 -19.44
C GLN A 15 18.99 -7.56 -19.18
N THR A 16 17.88 -8.21 -19.57
CA THR A 16 16.54 -7.85 -19.16
C THR A 16 15.97 -8.95 -18.26
N TYR A 17 15.58 -8.59 -17.04
CA TYR A 17 14.98 -9.51 -16.07
C TYR A 17 13.47 -9.35 -16.10
N VAL A 18 12.74 -10.45 -16.25
CA VAL A 18 11.28 -10.46 -16.39
C VAL A 18 10.70 -11.50 -15.44
N ASP A 19 9.69 -11.10 -14.67
CA ASP A 19 8.98 -11.95 -13.74
C ASP A 19 7.47 -11.92 -14.05
N ASP A 20 7.08 -12.46 -15.21
CA ASP A 20 5.67 -12.53 -15.61
C ASP A 20 4.88 -13.45 -14.70
N GLY A 21 3.72 -12.99 -14.23
CA GLY A 21 2.82 -13.75 -13.36
C GLY A 21 3.20 -13.78 -11.88
N TYR A 22 4.34 -13.20 -11.49
CA TYR A 22 4.73 -13.11 -10.09
C TYR A 22 4.18 -11.85 -9.42
N SER A 23 3.77 -12.00 -8.15
CA SER A 23 3.40 -10.86 -7.33
C SER A 23 4.64 -10.05 -6.92
N GLY A 24 4.56 -8.73 -7.03
CA GLY A 24 5.61 -7.83 -6.54
C GLY A 24 5.73 -7.76 -5.00
N THR A 25 4.98 -8.59 -4.26
CA THR A 25 4.96 -8.59 -2.79
C THR A 25 6.13 -9.34 -2.15
N ASN A 26 6.84 -10.18 -2.92
CA ASN A 26 8.04 -10.85 -2.46
C ASN A 26 9.17 -10.69 -3.47
N PHE A 27 10.41 -10.90 -3.02
CA PHE A 27 11.64 -10.79 -3.81
C PHE A 27 12.19 -12.15 -4.23
N GLN A 28 11.51 -13.26 -3.92
CA GLN A 28 11.86 -14.62 -4.35
C GLN A 28 11.32 -14.91 -5.76
N ARG A 29 11.53 -13.96 -6.68
CA ARG A 29 11.17 -14.07 -8.09
C ARG A 29 12.39 -14.48 -8.89
N PRO A 30 12.29 -15.42 -9.84
CA PRO A 30 13.46 -15.92 -10.57
C PRO A 30 14.26 -14.84 -11.28
N GLY A 31 13.59 -13.90 -11.96
CA GLY A 31 14.24 -12.78 -12.64
C GLY A 31 14.92 -11.84 -11.66
N PHE A 32 14.26 -11.52 -10.54
CA PHE A 32 14.86 -10.70 -9.50
C PHE A 32 16.10 -11.37 -8.88
N GLN A 33 16.04 -12.66 -8.55
CA GLN A 33 17.15 -13.39 -7.99
C GLN A 33 18.33 -13.49 -8.97
N SER A 34 18.07 -13.66 -10.27
CA SER A 34 19.12 -13.61 -11.30
C SER A 34 19.77 -12.24 -11.37
N MET A 35 19.00 -11.16 -11.24
CA MET A 35 19.53 -9.80 -11.16
C MET A 35 20.47 -9.63 -9.95
N ILE A 36 20.08 -10.12 -8.78
CA ILE A 36 20.91 -10.06 -7.56
C ILE A 36 22.23 -10.81 -7.79
N GLN A 37 22.19 -12.03 -8.34
CA GLN A 37 23.40 -12.79 -8.67
C GLN A 37 24.31 -12.04 -9.66
N ASP A 38 23.75 -11.34 -10.63
CA ASP A 38 24.54 -10.54 -11.58
C ASP A 38 25.17 -9.30 -10.93
N ILE A 39 24.50 -8.72 -9.93
CA ILE A 39 25.05 -7.63 -9.10
C ILE A 39 26.23 -8.15 -8.25
N GLU A 40 26.03 -9.24 -7.52
CA GLU A 40 27.05 -9.86 -6.67
C GLU A 40 28.28 -10.29 -7.48
N ALA A 41 28.05 -10.80 -8.69
CA ALA A 41 29.10 -11.15 -9.65
C ALA A 41 29.72 -9.92 -10.34
N LYS A 42 29.31 -8.68 -9.99
CA LYS A 42 29.75 -7.41 -10.58
C LYS A 42 29.59 -7.33 -12.12
N ARG A 43 28.61 -8.05 -12.66
CA ARG A 43 28.30 -8.02 -14.09
C ARG A 43 27.47 -6.80 -14.48
N ILE A 44 26.71 -6.24 -13.55
CA ILE A 44 25.91 -5.04 -13.73
C ILE A 44 26.19 -4.03 -12.63
N ASN A 45 26.17 -2.77 -12.97
CA ASN A 45 26.39 -1.63 -12.09
C ASN A 45 25.24 -0.62 -12.10
N CYS A 46 24.19 -0.90 -12.87
CA CYS A 46 22.99 -0.07 -12.94
C CYS A 46 21.74 -0.94 -13.13
N VAL A 47 20.73 -0.69 -12.32
CA VAL A 47 19.40 -1.31 -12.44
C VAL A 47 18.41 -0.24 -12.83
N ILE A 48 17.57 -0.51 -13.86
CA ILE A 48 16.59 0.44 -14.37
C ILE A 48 15.22 -0.22 -14.37
N THR A 49 14.24 0.43 -13.78
CA THR A 49 12.84 0.01 -13.83
C THR A 49 11.95 1.11 -14.42
N LYS A 50 10.77 0.74 -14.90
CA LYS A 50 9.78 1.69 -15.38
C LYS A 50 9.27 2.56 -14.24
N ASP A 51 8.90 1.93 -13.16
CA ASP A 51 8.44 2.52 -11.91
C ASP A 51 8.91 1.66 -10.73
N LEU A 52 8.85 2.21 -9.52
CA LEU A 52 9.33 1.58 -8.31
C LEU A 52 8.58 0.29 -7.97
N SER A 53 7.29 0.22 -8.35
CA SER A 53 6.46 -0.97 -8.12
C SER A 53 6.99 -2.21 -8.87
N ARG A 54 7.83 -2.01 -9.89
CA ARG A 54 8.51 -3.09 -10.63
C ARG A 54 9.68 -3.67 -9.82
N LEU A 55 10.35 -2.85 -9.04
CA LEU A 55 11.35 -3.36 -8.09
C LEU A 55 10.67 -4.24 -7.04
N GLY A 56 9.64 -3.71 -6.36
CA GLY A 56 8.84 -4.43 -5.38
C GLY A 56 7.68 -3.60 -4.86
N ARG A 57 6.69 -4.27 -4.26
CA ARG A 57 5.56 -3.64 -3.58
C ARG A 57 5.70 -3.63 -2.06
N ASN A 58 6.65 -4.38 -1.53
CA ASN A 58 6.99 -4.31 -0.11
C ASN A 58 8.01 -3.19 0.08
N TYR A 59 7.58 -2.11 0.72
CA TYR A 59 8.39 -0.90 0.90
C TYR A 59 9.60 -1.12 1.82
N LEU A 60 9.51 -2.02 2.83
CA LEU A 60 10.63 -2.34 3.73
C LEU A 60 11.76 -3.01 2.96
N ASP A 61 11.41 -4.01 2.16
CA ASP A 61 12.39 -4.74 1.37
C ASP A 61 12.95 -3.86 0.24
N CYS A 62 12.11 -3.04 -0.42
CA CYS A 62 12.58 -2.05 -1.41
C CYS A 62 13.57 -1.08 -0.77
N GLY A 63 13.28 -0.56 0.42
CA GLY A 63 14.17 0.31 1.17
C GLY A 63 15.51 -0.36 1.45
N LEU A 64 15.51 -1.62 1.88
CA LEU A 64 16.74 -2.39 2.13
C LEU A 64 17.61 -2.51 0.87
N TYR A 65 17.00 -2.83 -0.28
CA TYR A 65 17.75 -2.91 -1.54
C TYR A 65 18.28 -1.55 -1.98
N LEU A 66 17.53 -0.49 -1.86
CA LEU A 66 17.89 0.84 -2.36
C LEU A 66 18.82 1.61 -1.43
N GLU A 67 18.66 1.46 -0.12
CA GLU A 67 19.45 2.20 0.87
C GLU A 67 20.69 1.43 1.34
N VAL A 68 20.69 0.09 1.22
CA VAL A 68 21.79 -0.75 1.71
C VAL A 68 22.40 -1.55 0.58
N PHE A 69 21.67 -2.50 0.00
CA PHE A 69 22.25 -3.50 -0.91
C PHE A 69 22.85 -2.88 -2.18
N PHE A 70 22.13 -2.03 -2.91
CA PHE A 70 22.65 -1.41 -4.13
C PHE A 70 23.85 -0.49 -3.86
N PRO A 71 23.82 0.40 -2.84
CA PRO A 71 24.98 1.20 -2.48
C PRO A 71 26.21 0.37 -2.08
N GLU A 72 26.05 -0.68 -1.28
CA GLU A 72 27.14 -1.56 -0.87
C GLU A 72 27.81 -2.26 -2.06
N HIS A 73 27.04 -2.58 -3.10
CA HIS A 73 27.55 -3.19 -4.33
C HIS A 73 27.95 -2.17 -5.41
N GLY A 74 27.84 -0.86 -5.13
CA GLY A 74 28.14 0.20 -6.10
C GLY A 74 27.18 0.25 -7.27
N VAL A 75 25.94 -0.18 -7.08
CA VAL A 75 24.90 -0.23 -8.12
C VAL A 75 24.06 1.03 -8.08
N ARG A 76 23.96 1.71 -9.24
CA ARG A 76 23.02 2.79 -9.47
C ARG A 76 21.62 2.23 -9.72
N TYR A 77 20.60 2.82 -9.11
CA TYR A 77 19.22 2.50 -9.41
C TYR A 77 18.49 3.69 -10.04
N ILE A 78 17.67 3.41 -11.07
CA ILE A 78 16.87 4.41 -11.77
C ILE A 78 15.43 3.91 -11.91
N SER A 79 14.45 4.70 -11.45
CA SER A 79 13.03 4.54 -11.77
C SER A 79 12.62 5.66 -12.72
N VAL A 80 12.29 5.29 -13.96
CA VAL A 80 12.11 6.28 -15.05
C VAL A 80 10.87 7.15 -14.83
N ASN A 81 9.73 6.54 -14.50
CA ASN A 81 8.47 7.26 -14.30
C ASN A 81 8.44 8.07 -13.01
N ASP A 82 9.11 7.57 -11.96
CA ASP A 82 9.13 8.21 -10.64
C ASP A 82 10.22 9.28 -10.54
N GLY A 83 11.09 9.41 -11.56
CA GLY A 83 12.20 10.38 -11.55
C GLY A 83 13.28 10.09 -10.50
N VAL A 84 13.35 8.85 -10.00
CA VAL A 84 14.33 8.42 -9.00
C VAL A 84 15.63 8.03 -9.68
N ASP A 85 16.76 8.55 -9.17
CA ASP A 85 18.11 8.23 -9.62
C ASP A 85 19.09 8.34 -8.45
N THR A 86 19.62 7.19 -8.01
CA THR A 86 20.47 7.12 -6.81
C THR A 86 21.87 7.71 -7.00
N LEU A 87 22.30 8.03 -8.23
CA LEU A 87 23.58 8.68 -8.46
C LEU A 87 23.55 10.20 -8.25
N ASN A 88 22.39 10.81 -8.34
CA ASN A 88 22.22 12.25 -8.28
C ASN A 88 22.26 12.75 -6.82
N LYS A 89 23.49 12.92 -6.27
CA LYS A 89 23.70 13.32 -4.86
C LYS A 89 23.19 14.72 -4.50
N SER A 90 23.03 15.63 -5.45
CA SER A 90 22.33 16.91 -5.26
C SER A 90 20.80 16.77 -5.41
N ALA A 91 20.33 15.66 -5.98
CA ALA A 91 18.98 15.16 -5.93
C ALA A 91 18.89 13.91 -5.00
N MET A 92 19.84 13.73 -4.10
CA MET A 92 19.72 12.86 -2.92
C MET A 92 18.77 13.49 -1.89
N ASP A 93 17.78 14.18 -2.40
CA ASP A 93 16.52 14.28 -1.72
C ASP A 93 15.86 12.90 -1.89
N ILE A 94 16.18 11.97 -0.97
CA ILE A 94 15.46 10.70 -0.80
C ILE A 94 13.98 11.00 -0.49
N THR A 95 13.63 12.26 -0.35
CA THR A 95 12.28 12.74 -0.02
C THR A 95 11.23 12.30 -1.05
N PRO A 96 11.43 12.39 -2.39
CA PRO A 96 10.46 11.85 -3.34
C PRO A 96 10.29 10.34 -3.18
N PHE A 97 11.39 9.63 -2.94
CA PHE A 97 11.35 8.19 -2.72
C PHE A 97 10.66 7.83 -1.40
N ARG A 98 11.00 8.50 -0.30
CA ARG A 98 10.31 8.35 0.99
C ARG A 98 8.82 8.67 0.89
N ASN A 99 8.46 9.67 0.11
CA ASN A 99 7.05 10.02 -0.11
C ASN A 99 6.31 8.90 -0.84
N ILE A 100 6.87 8.35 -1.92
CA ILE A 100 6.29 7.21 -2.64
C ILE A 100 6.17 5.99 -1.71
N LEU A 101 7.19 5.69 -0.93
CA LEU A 101 7.16 4.60 0.05
C LEU A 101 6.10 4.82 1.12
N ASN A 102 5.97 6.03 1.64
CA ASN A 102 4.96 6.38 2.64
C ASN A 102 3.54 6.27 2.07
N GLU A 103 3.31 6.69 0.83
CA GLU A 103 2.03 6.54 0.14
C GLU A 103 1.68 5.06 -0.08
N MET A 104 2.65 4.25 -0.52
CA MET A 104 2.46 2.81 -0.68
C MET A 104 2.15 2.12 0.66
N TYR A 105 2.85 2.51 1.73
CA TYR A 105 2.59 2.02 3.08
C TYR A 105 1.18 2.38 3.56
N ALA A 106 0.80 3.65 3.42
CA ALA A 106 -0.53 4.12 3.80
C ALA A 106 -1.64 3.37 3.04
N ALA A 107 -1.45 3.11 1.74
CA ALA A 107 -2.37 2.34 0.92
C ALA A 107 -2.46 0.87 1.39
N ASP A 108 -1.34 0.22 1.69
CA ASP A 108 -1.31 -1.17 2.17
C ASP A 108 -1.97 -1.31 3.56
N VAL A 109 -1.65 -0.41 4.49
CA VAL A 109 -2.29 -0.35 5.81
C VAL A 109 -3.80 -0.12 5.66
N SER A 110 -4.22 0.80 4.80
CA SER A 110 -5.65 1.06 4.54
C SER A 110 -6.37 -0.19 4.00
N MET A 111 -5.76 -0.92 3.07
CA MET A 111 -6.33 -2.16 2.54
C MET A 111 -6.45 -3.24 3.63
N LYS A 112 -5.42 -3.41 4.47
CA LYS A 112 -5.42 -4.39 5.56
C LYS A 112 -6.47 -4.06 6.61
N VAL A 113 -6.59 -2.79 7.01
CA VAL A 113 -7.62 -2.33 7.96
C VAL A 113 -9.03 -2.53 7.38
N LYS A 114 -9.26 -2.14 6.12
CA LYS A 114 -10.55 -2.36 5.46
C LYS A 114 -10.93 -3.83 5.36
N SER A 115 -9.96 -4.69 5.05
CA SER A 115 -10.18 -6.14 4.98
C SER A 115 -10.53 -6.72 6.35
N ALA A 116 -9.79 -6.35 7.40
CA ALA A 116 -10.05 -6.78 8.76
C ALA A 116 -11.42 -6.30 9.26
N LEU A 117 -11.80 -5.04 8.98
CA LEU A 117 -13.11 -4.50 9.33
C LEU A 117 -14.23 -5.25 8.58
N ARG A 118 -14.06 -5.51 7.27
CA ARG A 118 -15.04 -6.29 6.49
C ARG A 118 -15.23 -7.70 7.05
N ALA A 119 -14.15 -8.37 7.41
CA ALA A 119 -14.24 -9.71 8.02
C ALA A 119 -15.04 -9.66 9.33
N ARG A 120 -14.80 -8.67 10.19
CA ARG A 120 -15.56 -8.49 11.43
C ARG A 120 -17.03 -8.15 11.18
N PHE A 121 -17.33 -7.26 10.23
CA PHE A 121 -18.72 -6.96 9.82
C PHE A 121 -19.45 -8.20 9.29
N ASN A 122 -18.80 -8.98 8.43
CA ASN A 122 -19.38 -10.21 7.89
C ASN A 122 -19.62 -11.28 8.97
N SER A 123 -18.87 -11.22 10.07
CA SER A 123 -19.09 -12.06 11.26
C SER A 123 -20.18 -11.52 12.20
N GLY A 124 -20.88 -10.43 11.82
CA GLY A 124 -21.94 -9.82 12.64
C GLY A 124 -21.44 -9.02 13.84
N LEU A 125 -20.12 -8.74 13.92
CA LEU A 125 -19.52 -8.01 15.04
C LEU A 125 -19.68 -6.50 14.84
N TYR A 126 -20.11 -5.81 15.87
CA TYR A 126 -20.10 -4.35 15.91
C TYR A 126 -18.68 -3.85 16.20
N VAL A 127 -18.15 -2.99 15.33
CA VAL A 127 -16.73 -2.56 15.40
C VAL A 127 -16.53 -1.07 15.65
N SER A 128 -17.61 -0.27 15.71
CA SER A 128 -17.48 1.16 15.97
C SER A 128 -17.23 1.44 17.46
N THR A 129 -16.59 2.57 17.76
CA THR A 129 -16.29 2.99 19.11
C THR A 129 -17.56 3.32 19.90
N SER A 130 -18.51 4.03 19.27
CA SER A 130 -19.78 4.46 19.91
C SER A 130 -20.95 3.78 19.22
N PRO A 131 -21.92 3.23 19.99
CA PRO A 131 -23.16 2.71 19.41
C PRO A 131 -24.00 3.85 18.82
N PRO A 132 -24.82 3.57 17.81
CA PRO A 132 -25.80 4.54 17.31
C PRO A 132 -26.87 4.79 18.38
N TYR A 133 -27.50 5.96 18.31
CA TYR A 133 -28.61 6.31 19.20
C TYR A 133 -29.72 5.25 19.18
N GLY A 134 -30.17 4.83 20.32
CA GLY A 134 -31.14 3.74 20.50
C GLY A 134 -30.50 2.39 20.80
N TYR A 135 -29.19 2.31 20.83
CA TYR A 135 -28.45 1.11 21.18
C TYR A 135 -27.38 1.38 22.23
N LEU A 136 -27.04 0.36 23.00
CA LEU A 136 -25.93 0.32 23.95
C LEU A 136 -25.00 -0.83 23.56
N LYS A 137 -23.75 -0.77 23.95
CA LYS A 137 -22.85 -1.94 23.89
C LYS A 137 -23.22 -2.91 24.99
N ASP A 138 -23.28 -4.19 24.66
CA ASP A 138 -23.47 -5.24 25.66
C ASP A 138 -22.26 -5.22 26.64
N PRO A 139 -22.51 -5.12 27.96
CA PRO A 139 -21.44 -5.18 28.96
C PRO A 139 -20.64 -6.49 28.93
N ALA A 140 -21.25 -7.60 28.50
CA ALA A 140 -20.64 -8.91 28.40
C ALA A 140 -19.84 -9.10 27.09
N ASP A 141 -20.27 -8.44 26.01
CA ASP A 141 -19.60 -8.46 24.69
C ASP A 141 -19.68 -7.10 23.99
N HIS A 142 -18.63 -6.32 24.10
CA HIS A 142 -18.57 -4.98 23.47
C HIS A 142 -18.69 -4.95 21.95
N ASN A 143 -18.61 -6.11 21.27
CA ASN A 143 -18.85 -6.23 19.84
C ASN A 143 -20.33 -6.54 19.52
N HIS A 144 -21.17 -6.63 20.52
CA HIS A 144 -22.62 -6.81 20.38
C HIS A 144 -23.38 -5.56 20.83
N LEU A 145 -24.50 -5.28 20.16
CA LEU A 145 -25.37 -4.17 20.52
C LEU A 145 -26.65 -4.70 21.18
N ILE A 146 -27.04 -4.07 22.26
CA ILE A 146 -28.33 -4.25 22.92
C ILE A 146 -29.19 -3.00 22.75
N ILE A 147 -30.50 -3.15 22.78
CA ILE A 147 -31.45 -2.03 22.65
C ILE A 147 -31.39 -1.16 23.92
N ASP A 148 -31.22 0.15 23.74
CA ASP A 148 -31.48 1.11 24.81
C ASP A 148 -32.96 1.36 24.94
N GLU A 149 -33.59 0.75 25.93
CA GLU A 149 -35.05 0.84 26.15
C GLU A 149 -35.56 2.28 26.38
N LYS A 150 -34.68 3.18 26.85
CA LYS A 150 -35.02 4.60 27.04
C LYS A 150 -35.01 5.38 25.74
N ALA A 151 -34.09 5.09 24.85
CA ALA A 151 -33.95 5.79 23.57
C ALA A 151 -34.72 5.13 22.43
N ALA A 152 -34.97 3.82 22.49
CA ALA A 152 -35.68 3.07 21.45
C ALA A 152 -37.06 3.63 21.04
N PRO A 153 -37.92 4.11 21.97
CA PRO A 153 -39.21 4.72 21.57
C PRO A 153 -39.04 5.93 20.68
N VAL A 154 -38.02 6.77 20.94
CA VAL A 154 -37.73 7.96 20.13
C VAL A 154 -37.26 7.54 18.72
N VAL A 155 -36.40 6.54 18.64
CA VAL A 155 -35.93 6.01 17.33
C VAL A 155 -37.12 5.46 16.52
N LYS A 156 -38.03 4.70 17.16
CA LYS A 156 -39.23 4.19 16.51
C LYS A 156 -40.12 5.31 16.01
N LEU A 157 -40.32 6.37 16.81
CA LEU A 157 -41.08 7.54 16.41
C LEU A 157 -40.48 8.24 15.20
N ILE A 158 -39.15 8.44 15.19
CA ILE A 158 -38.42 9.02 14.05
C ILE A 158 -38.69 8.24 12.77
N PHE A 159 -38.55 6.91 12.83
CA PHE A 159 -38.79 6.05 11.67
C PHE A 159 -40.28 6.11 11.24
N GLN A 160 -41.21 6.13 12.17
CA GLN A 160 -42.63 6.24 11.84
C GLN A 160 -42.92 7.57 11.15
N MET A 161 -42.43 8.69 11.67
CA MET A 161 -42.59 10.01 11.04
C MET A 161 -42.02 10.04 9.62
N ALA A 162 -40.86 9.40 9.40
CA ALA A 162 -40.26 9.29 8.07
C ALA A 162 -41.12 8.46 7.11
N LEU A 163 -41.70 7.35 7.57
CA LEU A 163 -42.61 6.52 6.79
C LEU A 163 -43.92 7.27 6.44
N ASP A 164 -44.40 8.13 7.34
CA ASP A 164 -45.56 8.98 7.14
C ASP A 164 -45.27 10.20 6.23
N GLY A 165 -44.06 10.28 5.66
CA GLY A 165 -43.67 11.31 4.69
C GLY A 165 -43.23 12.62 5.32
N ALA A 166 -42.88 12.66 6.61
CA ALA A 166 -42.33 13.84 7.22
C ALA A 166 -40.91 14.12 6.64
N GLY A 167 -40.66 15.37 6.26
CA GLY A 167 -39.35 15.80 5.83
C GLY A 167 -38.37 15.86 7.00
N ILE A 168 -37.03 15.72 6.70
CA ILE A 168 -35.93 15.70 7.69
C ILE A 168 -35.98 16.92 8.65
N ALA A 169 -36.47 18.07 8.20
CA ALA A 169 -36.58 19.28 9.03
C ALA A 169 -37.74 19.22 10.06
N LYS A 170 -38.64 18.22 9.97
CA LYS A 170 -39.72 18.01 10.90
C LYS A 170 -39.50 16.87 11.89
N ILE A 171 -38.51 16.03 11.60
CA ILE A 171 -38.04 14.95 12.43
C ILE A 171 -36.93 15.45 13.33
#